data_7df98e0e8a7c090bacc5a7c056234293
#
_entry.id   7df98e0e8a7c090bacc5a7c056234293
#
_cell.length_a   1.000
_cell.length_b   1.000
_cell.length_c   1.000
_cell.angle_alpha   90.00
_cell.angle_beta   90.00
_cell.angle_gamma   90.00
#
_symmetry.space_group_name_H-M   'P 1'
#
loop_
_entity.id
_entity.type
_entity.pdbx_description
1 polymer ?
#
loop_
_entity_poly.entity_id
_entity_poly.type
_entity_poly.pdbx_seq_one_letter_code
_entity_poly.pdbx_strand_id
1 'polypeptide(L)'
;MLLRLPGTPPQPTPECKSVSLKRDCLPYLLCAILLAAAVSMMQLGLSPALTRQFATDTTAISQQVAWLLGLSAVAALIAQFGVLRPQRLTPVALLLSAGVLMSGGLAIMLSEQLWLFYPGCAVLSFGAALATPAYQLLLNDKLADGAGAGWLATSHTLGYGLCALLVPLVSKTGVAIALIMAALFATILFTIVSVFIWHYRTIK
;
A
#
# COMPACT_ATOMS: atom_id res chain seq x y z
N MET A 1 -44.83 5.87 -5.85
CA MET A 1 -44.56 5.46 -7.24
C MET A 1 -43.30 4.60 -7.24
N LEU A 2 -43.45 3.27 -7.17
CA LEU A 2 -42.31 2.33 -7.16
C LEU A 2 -41.87 2.10 -8.60
N LEU A 3 -40.69 2.61 -8.97
CA LEU A 3 -40.01 2.32 -10.25
C LEU A 3 -39.74 0.81 -10.33
N ARG A 4 -40.52 0.09 -11.14
CA ARG A 4 -40.20 -1.27 -11.55
C ARG A 4 -38.93 -1.21 -12.44
N LEU A 5 -37.80 -1.57 -11.90
CA LEU A 5 -36.62 -1.84 -12.70
C LEU A 5 -36.89 -3.07 -13.59
N PRO A 6 -36.60 -3.01 -14.89
CA PRO A 6 -36.74 -4.18 -15.76
C PRO A 6 -35.86 -5.30 -15.19
N GLY A 7 -36.46 -6.48 -15.00
CA GLY A 7 -35.73 -7.66 -14.52
C GLY A 7 -34.60 -8.00 -15.50
N THR A 8 -33.40 -7.89 -15.04
CA THR A 8 -32.21 -8.44 -15.77
C THR A 8 -32.39 -9.94 -15.94
N PRO A 9 -32.27 -10.49 -17.17
CA PRO A 9 -32.29 -11.93 -17.37
C PRO A 9 -31.26 -12.59 -16.47
N PRO A 10 -31.57 -13.80 -15.93
CA PRO A 10 -30.62 -14.52 -15.09
C PRO A 10 -29.33 -14.73 -15.89
N GLN A 11 -28.25 -14.08 -15.47
CA GLN A 11 -26.94 -14.38 -16.00
C GLN A 11 -26.58 -15.82 -15.60
N PRO A 12 -26.06 -16.64 -16.53
CA PRO A 12 -25.55 -17.96 -16.19
C PRO A 12 -24.52 -17.75 -15.06
N THR A 13 -24.73 -18.44 -13.94
CA THR A 13 -23.80 -18.46 -12.82
C THR A 13 -22.43 -18.85 -13.38
N PRO A 14 -21.40 -18.01 -13.27
CA PRO A 14 -20.06 -18.38 -13.72
C PRO A 14 -19.68 -19.64 -12.96
N GLU A 15 -19.43 -20.74 -13.69
CA GLU A 15 -18.83 -21.94 -13.11
C GLU A 15 -17.57 -21.51 -12.36
N CYS A 16 -17.57 -21.74 -11.06
CA CYS A 16 -16.45 -21.44 -10.19
C CYS A 16 -15.30 -22.40 -10.53
N LYS A 17 -14.61 -22.16 -11.67
CA LYS A 17 -13.39 -22.88 -12.01
C LYS A 17 -12.37 -22.53 -10.94
N SER A 18 -11.92 -23.54 -10.20
CA SER A 18 -10.83 -23.38 -9.25
C SER A 18 -9.60 -22.87 -10.00
N VAL A 19 -9.33 -21.57 -9.89
CA VAL A 19 -8.16 -20.95 -10.52
C VAL A 19 -6.95 -21.34 -9.67
N SER A 20 -6.19 -22.32 -10.14
CA SER A 20 -4.93 -22.69 -9.50
C SER A 20 -3.97 -21.50 -9.58
N LEU A 21 -3.50 -21.05 -8.42
CA LEU A 21 -2.53 -19.95 -8.33
C LEU A 21 -1.21 -20.40 -8.98
N LYS A 22 -0.86 -19.83 -10.13
CA LYS A 22 0.42 -20.08 -10.77
C LYS A 22 1.54 -19.44 -9.95
N ARG A 23 2.68 -20.11 -9.81
CA ARG A 23 3.86 -19.59 -9.11
C ARG A 23 4.31 -18.22 -9.60
N ASP A 24 4.07 -17.92 -10.88
CA ASP A 24 4.38 -16.63 -11.51
C ASP A 24 3.56 -15.45 -10.98
N CYS A 25 2.44 -15.71 -10.27
CA CYS A 25 1.59 -14.67 -9.66
C CYS A 25 2.06 -14.27 -8.26
N LEU A 26 2.84 -15.14 -7.59
CA LEU A 26 3.27 -14.96 -6.20
C LEU A 26 3.99 -13.64 -5.93
N PRO A 27 4.93 -13.15 -6.78
CA PRO A 27 5.61 -11.87 -6.54
C PRO A 27 4.66 -10.67 -6.48
N TYR A 28 3.60 -10.67 -7.29
CA TYR A 28 2.62 -9.57 -7.31
C TYR A 28 1.74 -9.57 -6.05
N LEU A 29 1.35 -10.75 -5.58
CA LEU A 29 0.60 -10.91 -4.33
C LEU A 29 1.46 -10.52 -3.12
N LEU A 30 2.75 -10.85 -3.15
CA LEU A 30 3.70 -10.43 -2.11
C LEU A 30 3.85 -8.90 -2.09
N CYS A 31 3.89 -8.24 -3.25
CA CYS A 31 3.85 -6.77 -3.33
C CYS A 31 2.59 -6.21 -2.65
N ALA A 32 1.42 -6.81 -2.87
CA ALA A 32 0.17 -6.37 -2.25
C ALA A 32 0.19 -6.53 -0.71
N ILE A 33 0.72 -7.65 -0.21
CA ILE A 33 0.89 -7.91 1.23
C ILE A 33 1.83 -6.86 1.85
N LEU A 34 3.00 -6.65 1.25
CA LEU A 34 4.02 -5.73 1.76
C LEU A 34 3.54 -4.28 1.74
N LEU A 35 2.83 -3.87 0.68
CA LEU A 35 2.21 -2.55 0.60
C LEU A 35 1.20 -2.34 1.72
N ALA A 36 0.25 -3.26 1.89
CA ALA A 36 -0.78 -3.18 2.91
C ALA A 36 -0.17 -3.14 4.33
N ALA A 37 0.82 -3.98 4.60
CA ALA A 37 1.55 -4.00 5.87
C ALA A 37 2.28 -2.68 6.11
N ALA A 38 3.02 -2.16 5.12
CA ALA A 38 3.79 -0.92 5.27
C ALA A 38 2.89 0.29 5.55
N VAL A 39 1.80 0.45 4.78
CA VAL A 39 0.84 1.56 4.97
C VAL A 39 0.18 1.47 6.34
N SER A 40 -0.25 0.27 6.77
CA SER A 40 -0.87 0.08 8.08
C SER A 40 0.08 0.35 9.23
N MET A 41 1.33 -0.14 9.16
CA MET A 41 2.35 0.12 10.17
C MET A 41 2.69 1.61 10.27
N MET A 42 2.76 2.31 9.14
CA MET A 42 2.96 3.76 9.13
C MET A 42 1.81 4.47 9.83
N GLN A 43 0.56 4.18 9.44
CA GLN A 43 -0.62 4.84 10.02
C GLN A 43 -0.73 4.61 11.54
N LEU A 44 -0.50 3.38 11.99
CA LEU A 44 -0.51 3.03 13.43
C LEU A 44 0.70 3.60 14.17
N GLY A 45 1.83 3.79 13.49
CA GLY A 45 3.06 4.36 14.04
C GLY A 45 3.03 5.88 14.22
N LEU A 46 2.13 6.60 13.53
CA LEU A 46 2.06 8.06 13.61
C LEU A 46 1.77 8.55 15.04
N SER A 47 0.76 8.00 15.69
CA SER A 47 0.36 8.42 17.04
C SER A 47 1.47 8.26 18.07
N PRO A 48 2.10 7.07 18.25
CA PRO A 48 3.20 6.92 19.19
C PRO A 48 4.44 7.75 18.83
N ALA A 49 4.72 7.98 17.54
CA ALA A 49 5.83 8.83 17.13
C ALA A 49 5.60 10.30 17.51
N LEU A 50 4.38 10.79 17.36
CA LEU A 50 4.01 12.18 17.70
C LEU A 50 3.88 12.41 19.22
N THR A 51 3.60 11.37 20.01
CA THR A 51 3.50 11.47 21.47
C THR A 51 4.78 12.02 22.10
N ARG A 52 5.93 11.73 21.54
CA ARG A 52 7.21 12.30 22.00
C ARG A 52 7.30 13.82 21.86
N GLN A 53 6.62 14.40 20.86
CA GLN A 53 6.70 15.84 20.57
C GLN A 53 5.64 16.64 21.29
N PHE A 54 4.44 16.06 21.46
CA PHE A 54 3.29 16.75 22.07
C PHE A 54 3.03 16.29 23.51
N ALA A 55 3.96 15.54 24.10
CA ALA A 55 3.84 14.98 25.45
C ALA A 55 2.51 14.20 25.61
N THR A 56 1.58 14.70 26.44
CA THR A 56 0.32 14.01 26.75
C THR A 56 -0.91 14.69 26.13
N ASP A 57 -0.73 15.69 25.27
CA ASP A 57 -1.87 16.36 24.63
C ASP A 57 -2.44 15.48 23.49
N THR A 58 -3.41 14.66 23.86
CA THR A 58 -4.09 13.75 22.94
C THR A 58 -4.85 14.48 21.82
N THR A 59 -5.35 15.68 22.11
CA THR A 59 -6.09 16.49 21.13
C THR A 59 -5.14 16.99 20.06
N ALA A 60 -3.99 17.52 20.44
CA ALA A 60 -2.96 17.97 19.50
C ALA A 60 -2.43 16.82 18.64
N ILE A 61 -2.17 15.64 19.23
CA ILE A 61 -1.73 14.44 18.51
C ILE A 61 -2.78 14.04 17.48
N SER A 62 -4.05 13.94 17.86
CA SER A 62 -5.14 13.54 16.97
C SER A 62 -5.30 14.51 15.80
N GLN A 63 -5.18 15.80 16.07
CA GLN A 63 -5.24 16.84 15.03
C GLN A 63 -4.08 16.73 14.05
N GLN A 64 -2.85 16.50 14.53
CA GLN A 64 -1.68 16.32 13.67
C GLN A 64 -1.80 15.06 12.80
N VAL A 65 -2.26 13.93 13.38
CA VAL A 65 -2.53 12.71 12.62
C VAL A 65 -3.57 12.97 11.53
N ALA A 66 -4.65 13.69 11.84
CA ALA A 66 -5.68 14.04 10.85
C ALA A 66 -5.11 14.87 9.69
N TRP A 67 -4.26 15.87 9.97
CA TRP A 67 -3.60 16.65 8.93
C TRP A 67 -2.65 15.81 8.07
N LEU A 68 -1.86 14.92 8.68
CA LEU A 68 -0.93 14.03 7.97
C LEU A 68 -1.69 13.05 7.06
N LEU A 69 -2.79 12.48 7.55
CA LEU A 69 -3.63 11.59 6.74
C LEU A 69 -4.36 12.34 5.62
N GLY A 70 -4.82 13.57 5.89
CA GLY A 70 -5.42 14.44 4.87
C GLY A 70 -4.43 14.77 3.75
N LEU A 71 -3.19 15.14 4.10
CA LEU A 71 -2.13 15.38 3.13
C LEU A 71 -1.81 14.11 2.32
N SER A 72 -1.78 12.96 2.99
CA SER A 72 -1.59 11.66 2.34
C SER A 72 -2.66 11.37 1.29
N ALA A 73 -3.92 11.68 1.59
CA ALA A 73 -5.02 11.54 0.64
C ALA A 73 -4.86 12.46 -0.57
N VAL A 74 -4.48 13.73 -0.35
CA VAL A 74 -4.21 14.68 -1.44
C VAL A 74 -3.05 14.19 -2.31
N ALA A 75 -1.95 13.71 -1.72
CA ALA A 75 -0.82 13.17 -2.45
C ALA A 75 -1.22 11.95 -3.30
N ALA A 76 -2.07 11.06 -2.79
CA ALA A 76 -2.59 9.92 -3.52
C ALA A 76 -3.47 10.35 -4.71
N LEU A 77 -4.32 11.37 -4.54
CA LEU A 77 -5.10 11.94 -5.64
C LEU A 77 -4.21 12.54 -6.73
N ILE A 78 -3.16 13.29 -6.35
CA ILE A 78 -2.19 13.84 -7.30
C ILE A 78 -1.49 12.70 -8.08
N ALA A 79 -1.12 11.59 -7.43
CA ALA A 79 -0.54 10.44 -8.12
C ALA A 79 -1.52 9.84 -9.14
N GLN A 80 -2.79 9.69 -8.77
CA GLN A 80 -3.82 9.10 -9.64
C GLN A 80 -4.11 9.97 -10.87
N PHE A 81 -4.33 11.25 -10.68
CA PHE A 81 -4.67 12.16 -11.78
C PHE A 81 -3.46 12.65 -12.56
N GLY A 82 -2.33 12.87 -11.89
CA GLY A 82 -1.12 13.42 -12.52
C GLY A 82 -0.26 12.38 -13.24
N VAL A 83 -0.17 11.16 -12.70
CA VAL A 83 0.74 10.12 -13.22
C VAL A 83 -0.03 8.98 -13.88
N LEU A 84 -1.05 8.44 -13.21
CA LEU A 84 -1.75 7.25 -13.72
C LEU A 84 -2.69 7.56 -14.88
N ARG A 85 -3.42 8.67 -14.82
CA ARG A 85 -4.34 9.06 -15.90
C ARG A 85 -3.66 9.26 -17.26
N PRO A 86 -2.47 9.89 -17.37
CA PRO A 86 -1.77 10.03 -18.64
C PRO A 86 -1.21 8.73 -19.23
N GLN A 87 -1.13 7.64 -18.45
CA GLN A 87 -0.65 6.30 -18.85
C GLN A 87 0.70 6.30 -19.57
N ARG A 88 1.60 7.23 -19.21
CA ARG A 88 2.91 7.38 -19.87
C ARG A 88 3.97 6.40 -19.38
N LEU A 89 3.76 5.79 -18.23
CA LEU A 89 4.73 4.91 -17.58
C LEU A 89 4.29 3.45 -17.71
N THR A 90 5.27 2.58 -17.91
CA THR A 90 5.00 1.13 -17.88
C THR A 90 4.66 0.67 -16.47
N PRO A 91 3.81 -0.38 -16.30
CA PRO A 91 3.46 -0.88 -14.97
C PRO A 91 4.67 -1.27 -14.12
N VAL A 92 5.74 -1.76 -14.74
CA VAL A 92 6.98 -2.12 -14.04
C VAL A 92 7.73 -0.88 -13.55
N ALA A 93 7.80 0.18 -14.38
CA ALA A 93 8.41 1.44 -13.96
C ALA A 93 7.62 2.09 -12.80
N LEU A 94 6.28 2.03 -12.84
CA LEU A 94 5.42 2.47 -11.74
C LEU A 94 5.71 1.68 -10.46
N LEU A 95 5.89 0.37 -10.55
CA LEU A 95 6.16 -0.49 -9.39
C LEU A 95 7.51 -0.15 -8.75
N LEU A 96 8.55 0.04 -9.56
CA LEU A 96 9.89 0.41 -9.09
C LEU A 96 9.90 1.82 -8.47
N SER A 97 9.31 2.81 -9.15
CA SER A 97 9.22 4.18 -8.62
C SER A 97 8.42 4.23 -7.32
N ALA A 98 7.34 3.45 -7.22
CA ALA A 98 6.56 3.32 -5.99
C ALA A 98 7.39 2.81 -4.82
N GLY A 99 8.19 1.75 -5.01
CA GLY A 99 9.06 1.19 -3.98
C GLY A 99 10.08 2.21 -3.48
N VAL A 100 10.76 2.91 -4.40
CA VAL A 100 11.74 3.96 -4.04
C VAL A 100 11.09 5.12 -3.30
N LEU A 101 9.94 5.61 -3.79
CA LEU A 101 9.23 6.72 -3.15
C LEU A 101 8.72 6.34 -1.75
N MET A 102 8.15 5.15 -1.58
CA MET A 102 7.67 4.69 -0.27
C MET A 102 8.82 4.55 0.73
N SER A 103 9.93 3.94 0.32
CA SER A 103 11.11 3.80 1.18
C SER A 103 11.73 5.16 1.52
N GLY A 104 11.83 6.06 0.54
CA GLY A 104 12.32 7.42 0.74
C GLY A 104 11.44 8.24 1.69
N GLY A 105 10.11 8.18 1.52
CA GLY A 105 9.15 8.85 2.39
C GLY A 105 9.27 8.40 3.85
N LEU A 106 9.36 7.08 4.08
CA LEU A 106 9.56 6.54 5.43
C LEU A 106 10.94 6.87 6.01
N ALA A 107 11.99 6.86 5.19
CA ALA A 107 13.33 7.26 5.63
C ALA A 107 13.37 8.73 6.11
N ILE A 108 12.66 9.63 5.43
CA ILE A 108 12.50 11.03 5.87
C ILE A 108 11.81 11.09 7.23
N MET A 109 10.80 10.27 7.49
CA MET A 109 10.08 10.24 8.76
C MET A 109 10.93 9.73 9.93
N LEU A 110 12.01 8.97 9.69
CA LEU A 110 12.92 8.51 10.75
C LEU A 110 13.71 9.63 11.42
N SER A 111 13.75 10.84 10.84
CA SER A 111 14.41 11.99 11.46
C SER A 111 13.74 12.50 12.75
N GLU A 112 12.54 11.99 13.06
CA GLU A 112 11.73 12.34 14.24
C GLU A 112 11.33 13.83 14.31
N GLN A 113 11.55 14.61 13.27
CA GLN A 113 11.16 16.02 13.22
C GLN A 113 9.74 16.17 12.65
N LEU A 114 8.85 16.84 13.38
CA LEU A 114 7.44 16.99 12.99
C LEU A 114 7.26 17.48 11.55
N TRP A 115 8.00 18.51 11.15
CA TRP A 115 7.86 19.09 9.82
C TRP A 115 8.27 18.12 8.69
N LEU A 116 9.14 17.12 8.96
CA LEU A 116 9.54 16.09 8.01
C LEU A 116 8.52 14.95 7.90
N PHE A 117 7.63 14.79 8.89
CA PHE A 117 6.52 13.84 8.76
C PHE A 117 5.57 14.21 7.62
N TYR A 118 5.36 15.51 7.36
CA TYR A 118 4.48 15.97 6.28
C TYR A 118 4.97 15.54 4.90
N PRO A 119 6.18 15.93 4.44
CA PRO A 119 6.68 15.47 3.15
C PRO A 119 6.90 13.95 3.13
N GLY A 120 7.32 13.33 4.23
CA GLY A 120 7.48 11.89 4.33
C GLY A 120 6.17 11.13 4.06
N CYS A 121 5.07 11.51 4.72
CA CYS A 121 3.74 10.95 4.50
C CYS A 121 3.24 11.21 3.06
N ALA A 122 3.46 12.40 2.52
CA ALA A 122 3.05 12.74 1.17
C ALA A 122 3.76 11.87 0.13
N VAL A 123 5.09 11.74 0.23
CA VAL A 123 5.92 10.94 -0.69
C VAL A 123 5.58 9.45 -0.58
N LEU A 124 5.42 8.93 0.64
CA LEU A 124 4.99 7.55 0.87
C LEU A 124 3.64 7.27 0.19
N SER A 125 2.64 8.12 0.47
CA SER A 125 1.28 7.93 -0.03
C SER A 125 1.17 8.10 -1.54
N PHE A 126 1.96 8.99 -2.10
CA PHE A 126 2.12 9.13 -3.55
C PHE A 126 2.66 7.82 -4.15
N GLY A 127 3.73 7.26 -3.58
CA GLY A 127 4.29 5.98 -4.01
C GLY A 127 3.29 4.83 -3.88
N ALA A 128 2.60 4.72 -2.75
CA ALA A 128 1.59 3.69 -2.50
C ALA A 128 0.45 3.74 -3.52
N ALA A 129 0.00 4.95 -3.90
CA ALA A 129 -1.03 5.14 -4.92
C ALA A 129 -0.59 4.70 -6.33
N LEU A 130 0.71 4.75 -6.64
CA LEU A 130 1.26 4.23 -7.90
C LEU A 130 1.40 2.70 -7.89
N ALA A 131 1.73 2.11 -6.73
CA ALA A 131 1.96 0.67 -6.59
C ALA A 131 0.69 -0.14 -6.89
N THR A 132 -0.45 0.26 -6.34
CA THR A 132 -1.69 -0.51 -6.40
C THR A 132 -2.13 -0.84 -7.82
N PRO A 133 -2.32 0.11 -8.75
CA PRO A 133 -2.71 -0.22 -10.12
C PRO A 133 -1.59 -0.95 -10.88
N ALA A 134 -0.32 -0.70 -10.54
CA ALA A 134 0.80 -1.34 -11.21
C ALA A 134 0.80 -2.86 -11.04
N TYR A 135 0.77 -3.38 -9.79
CA TYR A 135 0.73 -4.82 -9.59
C TYR A 135 -0.62 -5.45 -9.96
N GLN A 136 -1.74 -4.69 -9.88
CA GLN A 136 -3.04 -5.15 -10.35
C GLN A 136 -3.03 -5.43 -11.85
N LEU A 137 -2.52 -4.50 -12.65
CA LEU A 137 -2.40 -4.68 -14.10
C LEU A 137 -1.50 -5.88 -14.40
N LEU A 138 -0.32 -5.97 -13.75
CA LEU A 138 0.63 -7.05 -13.96
C LEU A 138 0.08 -8.43 -13.57
N LEU A 139 -0.77 -8.50 -12.55
CA LEU A 139 -1.43 -9.73 -12.13
C LEU A 139 -2.57 -10.12 -13.09
N ASN A 140 -3.39 -9.14 -13.52
CA ASN A 140 -4.49 -9.39 -14.44
C ASN A 140 -3.99 -9.89 -15.81
N ASP A 141 -2.81 -9.47 -16.27
CA ASP A 141 -2.16 -10.02 -17.47
C ASP A 141 -1.85 -11.53 -17.35
N LYS A 142 -1.77 -12.06 -16.13
CA LYS A 142 -1.42 -13.45 -15.83
C LYS A 142 -2.61 -14.35 -15.49
N LEU A 143 -3.68 -13.76 -14.99
CA LEU A 143 -4.88 -14.45 -14.55
C LEU A 143 -6.04 -14.08 -15.48
N ALA A 144 -6.74 -15.10 -15.96
CA ALA A 144 -7.96 -14.89 -16.73
C ALA A 144 -9.14 -14.51 -15.82
N ASP A 145 -10.06 -13.69 -16.35
CA ASP A 145 -11.43 -13.51 -15.88
C ASP A 145 -11.66 -13.11 -14.40
N GLY A 146 -11.03 -12.02 -13.95
CA GLY A 146 -11.42 -11.38 -12.67
C GLY A 146 -10.96 -12.10 -11.40
N ALA A 147 -10.38 -13.31 -11.51
CA ALA A 147 -9.86 -14.06 -10.36
C ALA A 147 -8.75 -13.31 -9.60
N GLY A 148 -8.04 -12.40 -10.27
CA GLY A 148 -7.00 -11.56 -9.69
C GLY A 148 -7.49 -10.67 -8.55
N ALA A 149 -8.72 -10.14 -8.64
CA ALA A 149 -9.27 -9.24 -7.63
C ALA A 149 -9.46 -9.92 -6.27
N GLY A 150 -9.96 -11.16 -6.26
CA GLY A 150 -10.12 -11.94 -5.03
C GLY A 150 -8.78 -12.25 -4.35
N TRP A 151 -7.78 -12.68 -5.12
CA TRP A 151 -6.44 -12.93 -4.60
C TRP A 151 -5.77 -11.66 -4.05
N LEU A 152 -5.95 -10.52 -4.70
CA LEU A 152 -5.44 -9.24 -4.23
C LEU A 152 -6.13 -8.79 -2.95
N ALA A 153 -7.45 -8.91 -2.85
CA ALA A 153 -8.19 -8.59 -1.63
C ALA A 153 -7.71 -9.43 -0.45
N THR A 154 -7.52 -10.75 -0.66
CA THR A 154 -6.96 -11.66 0.35
C THR A 154 -5.54 -11.25 0.75
N SER A 155 -4.69 -10.89 -0.23
CA SER A 155 -3.32 -10.44 0.04
C SER A 155 -3.28 -9.16 0.86
N HIS A 156 -4.12 -8.18 0.56
CA HIS A 156 -4.24 -6.96 1.38
C HIS A 156 -4.69 -7.28 2.80
N THR A 157 -5.71 -8.15 2.95
CA THR A 157 -6.18 -8.58 4.27
C THR A 157 -5.08 -9.28 5.07
N LEU A 158 -4.28 -10.13 4.42
CA LEU A 158 -3.10 -10.75 5.06
C LEU A 158 -2.08 -9.70 5.48
N GLY A 159 -1.81 -8.69 4.67
CA GLY A 159 -0.91 -7.59 5.02
C GLY A 159 -1.39 -6.81 6.25
N TYR A 160 -2.68 -6.48 6.31
CA TYR A 160 -3.29 -5.85 7.49
C TYR A 160 -3.25 -6.77 8.72
N GLY A 161 -3.52 -8.06 8.55
CA GLY A 161 -3.45 -9.06 9.60
C GLY A 161 -2.04 -9.22 10.18
N LEU A 162 -1.01 -9.25 9.32
CA LEU A 162 0.39 -9.27 9.75
C LEU A 162 0.74 -8.01 10.56
N CYS A 163 0.28 -6.84 10.12
CA CYS A 163 0.46 -5.61 10.89
C CYS A 163 -0.18 -5.71 12.26
N ALA A 164 -1.43 -6.15 12.35
CA ALA A 164 -2.16 -6.30 13.62
C ALA A 164 -1.45 -7.25 14.60
N LEU A 165 -0.81 -8.31 14.11
CA LEU A 165 -0.02 -9.24 14.92
C LEU A 165 1.33 -8.64 15.37
N LEU A 166 1.96 -7.83 14.50
CA LEU A 166 3.28 -7.24 14.79
C LEU A 166 3.19 -6.03 15.73
N VAL A 167 2.09 -5.26 15.69
CA VAL A 167 1.91 -4.07 16.52
C VAL A 167 2.13 -4.33 18.01
N PRO A 168 1.51 -5.35 18.65
CA PRO A 168 1.75 -5.63 20.07
C PRO A 168 3.18 -6.04 20.38
N LEU A 169 3.86 -6.71 19.43
CA LEU A 169 5.25 -7.14 19.60
C LEU A 169 6.20 -5.95 19.52
N VAL A 170 6.00 -5.10 18.52
CA VAL A 170 6.82 -3.90 18.30
C VAL A 170 6.57 -2.85 19.40
N SER A 171 5.34 -2.71 19.88
CA SER A 171 5.00 -1.77 20.96
C SER A 171 5.74 -2.10 22.26
N LYS A 172 6.03 -3.38 22.53
CA LYS A 172 6.78 -3.81 23.70
C LYS A 172 8.24 -3.31 23.72
N THR A 173 8.79 -2.92 22.58
CA THR A 173 10.16 -2.39 22.51
C THR A 173 10.31 -1.01 23.14
N GLY A 174 9.19 -0.32 23.41
CA GLY A 174 9.19 1.04 23.94
C GLY A 174 9.71 2.11 22.99
N VAL A 175 10.06 1.74 21.76
CA VAL A 175 10.57 2.65 20.74
C VAL A 175 9.39 3.24 19.96
N ALA A 176 9.12 4.53 20.15
CA ALA A 176 7.98 5.22 19.53
C ALA A 176 7.97 5.13 17.98
N ILE A 177 9.15 5.04 17.37
CA ILE A 177 9.32 5.00 15.90
C ILE A 177 9.44 3.56 15.35
N ALA A 178 9.37 2.54 16.20
CA ALA A 178 9.62 1.16 15.80
C ALA A 178 8.64 0.66 14.72
N LEU A 179 7.38 1.13 14.73
CA LEU A 179 6.41 0.80 13.68
C LEU A 179 6.77 1.44 12.33
N ILE A 180 7.32 2.66 12.33
CA ILE A 180 7.80 3.33 11.11
C ILE A 180 9.03 2.61 10.56
N MET A 181 9.92 2.12 11.43
CA MET A 181 11.07 1.29 11.03
C MET A 181 10.61 -0.05 10.41
N ALA A 182 9.61 -0.70 11.01
CA ALA A 182 9.03 -1.91 10.46
C ALA A 182 8.36 -1.67 9.10
N ALA A 183 7.66 -0.54 8.93
CA ALA A 183 7.11 -0.12 7.65
C ALA A 183 8.20 0.12 6.61
N LEU A 184 9.31 0.76 6.99
CA LEU A 184 10.47 0.96 6.11
C LEU A 184 11.06 -0.37 5.65
N PHE A 185 11.23 -1.32 6.55
CA PHE A 185 11.69 -2.66 6.20
C PHE A 185 10.75 -3.34 5.18
N ALA A 186 9.43 -3.24 5.37
CA ALA A 186 8.44 -3.78 4.44
C ALA A 186 8.53 -3.11 3.05
N THR A 187 8.75 -1.79 2.98
CA THR A 187 8.90 -1.10 1.68
C THR A 187 10.23 -1.39 0.99
N ILE A 188 11.30 -1.64 1.72
CA ILE A 188 12.57 -2.12 1.16
C ILE A 188 12.37 -3.51 0.55
N LEU A 189 11.70 -4.43 1.25
CA LEU A 189 11.36 -5.75 0.69
C LEU A 189 10.47 -5.62 -0.54
N PHE A 190 9.48 -4.72 -0.53
CA PHE A 190 8.65 -4.42 -1.70
C PHE A 190 9.52 -3.97 -2.88
N THR A 191 10.49 -3.10 -2.65
CA THR A 191 11.41 -2.61 -3.69
C THR A 191 12.27 -3.76 -4.26
N ILE A 192 12.79 -4.63 -3.41
CA ILE A 192 13.56 -5.81 -3.82
C ILE A 192 12.70 -6.73 -4.71
N VAL A 193 11.46 -7.03 -4.29
CA VAL A 193 10.53 -7.84 -5.08
C VAL A 193 10.22 -7.16 -6.43
N SER A 194 10.06 -5.84 -6.44
CA SER A 194 9.82 -5.07 -7.67
C SER A 194 10.99 -5.13 -8.64
N VAL A 195 12.23 -5.07 -8.14
CA VAL A 195 13.46 -5.24 -8.94
C VAL A 195 13.54 -6.66 -9.50
N PHE A 196 13.17 -7.67 -8.69
CA PHE A 196 13.12 -9.06 -9.15
C PHE A 196 12.11 -9.24 -10.30
N ILE A 197 10.91 -8.65 -10.19
CA ILE A 197 9.89 -8.66 -11.25
C ILE A 197 10.42 -8.00 -12.51
N TRP A 198 11.10 -6.87 -12.39
CA TRP A 198 11.70 -6.16 -13.52
C TRP A 198 12.74 -7.02 -14.22
N HIS A 199 13.69 -7.58 -13.48
CA HIS A 199 14.77 -8.42 -14.02
C HIS A 199 14.22 -9.66 -14.74
N TYR A 200 13.24 -10.34 -14.14
CA TYR A 200 12.62 -11.53 -14.73
C TYR A 200 11.86 -11.25 -16.03
N ARG A 201 11.30 -10.04 -16.19
CA ARG A 201 10.62 -9.62 -17.42
C ARG A 201 11.58 -9.18 -18.52
N THR A 202 12.78 -8.72 -18.18
CA THR A 202 13.78 -8.24 -19.16
C THR A 202 14.53 -9.39 -19.82
N ILE A 203 14.57 -10.57 -19.18
CA ILE A 203 15.27 -11.77 -19.67
C ILE A 203 14.36 -12.65 -20.56
N LYS A 204 13.04 -12.49 -20.47
CA LYS A 204 12.07 -13.19 -21.34
C LYS A 204 11.66 -12.37 -22.55
#